data_0968ff9d8bc5eefcd5c1b15eb300a4f7
#
_entry.id   0968ff9d8bc5eefcd5c1b15eb300a4f7
#
_cell.length_a   1.000
_cell.length_b   1.000
_cell.length_c   1.000
_cell.angle_alpha   90.00
_cell.angle_beta   90.00
_cell.angle_gamma   90.00
#
_symmetry.space_group_name_H-M   'P 1'
#
loop_
_entity.id
_entity.type
_entity.pdbx_description
1 polymer ?
#
loop_
_entity_poly.entity_id
_entity_poly.type
_entity_poly.pdbx_seq_one_letter_code
_entity_poly.pdbx_strand_id
1 'polypeptide(L)'
;EMLRTKPGKHGGFDDNSYRSPDSVNSLKWATLDKPEYQDVLSYYKGLIAFRKAHAALHLSTREDVQRCVHPVYCENEHCVAFRIDEPEGEIFAVFNADAQPVSVSLPDGHWNVNIRDGRAGTGTMETVSRTVLVSPISAIVLTRRKAIEVVAGLIWDKDKFLICQRPENKARGLLWEFPGGKVEAGETLPQALQRECMEELTVKLDVRDRFMQVEHKYPDIFIRLTLFHCVISEGVPQALEHNALRWIQPSETKNFTFCPADADILKEID
;
A
#
# COMPACT_ATOMS: atom_id res chain seq x y z
N GLU A 1 -21.77 -6.93 -17.61
CA GLU A 1 -21.98 -7.34 -16.21
C GLU A 1 -23.26 -8.16 -16.02
N MET A 2 -24.19 -8.04 -16.95
CA MET A 2 -25.48 -8.76 -16.86
C MET A 2 -25.58 -9.91 -17.85
N LEU A 3 -24.52 -10.30 -18.55
CA LEU A 3 -24.51 -11.32 -19.61
C LEU A 3 -25.72 -11.19 -20.55
N ARG A 4 -26.04 -9.96 -20.92
CA ARG A 4 -27.26 -9.63 -21.65
C ARG A 4 -27.20 -10.18 -23.06
N THR A 5 -28.26 -10.86 -23.46
CA THR A 5 -28.48 -11.31 -24.84
C THR A 5 -29.65 -10.56 -25.46
N LYS A 6 -29.63 -10.41 -26.78
CA LYS A 6 -30.69 -9.80 -27.55
C LYS A 6 -31.15 -10.80 -28.64
N PRO A 7 -32.12 -11.67 -28.31
CA PRO A 7 -32.55 -12.71 -29.23
C PRO A 7 -33.22 -12.06 -30.50
N GLY A 8 -32.80 -12.55 -31.65
CA GLY A 8 -33.39 -12.21 -32.94
C GLY A 8 -34.69 -12.94 -33.23
N LYS A 9 -35.53 -12.41 -34.11
CA LYS A 9 -36.85 -12.97 -34.44
C LYS A 9 -36.78 -14.35 -35.09
N HIS A 10 -35.69 -14.71 -35.76
CA HIS A 10 -35.52 -15.92 -36.55
C HIS A 10 -34.43 -16.87 -35.95
N GLY A 11 -34.11 -16.72 -34.67
CA GLY A 11 -33.00 -17.39 -34.01
C GLY A 11 -31.73 -16.54 -34.10
N GLY A 12 -30.71 -16.90 -33.29
CA GLY A 12 -29.50 -16.08 -33.15
C GLY A 12 -29.72 -14.80 -32.33
N PHE A 13 -28.89 -13.80 -32.59
CA PHE A 13 -28.94 -12.50 -31.90
C PHE A 13 -29.36 -11.39 -32.86
N ASP A 14 -30.04 -10.35 -32.30
CA ASP A 14 -30.41 -9.13 -33.02
C ASP A 14 -29.16 -8.20 -32.99
N ASP A 15 -28.48 -8.11 -34.11
CA ASP A 15 -27.28 -7.30 -34.32
C ASP A 15 -27.58 -5.78 -34.40
N ASN A 16 -28.84 -5.41 -34.70
CA ASN A 16 -29.31 -4.01 -34.73
C ASN A 16 -30.60 -3.85 -33.94
N SER A 17 -30.56 -4.00 -32.67
CA SER A 17 -31.73 -3.95 -31.79
C SER A 17 -32.25 -2.54 -31.47
N TYR A 18 -31.76 -1.49 -32.13
CA TYR A 18 -32.14 -0.09 -31.82
C TYR A 18 -33.65 0.13 -31.84
N ARG A 19 -34.37 -0.47 -32.76
CA ARG A 19 -35.84 -0.40 -32.90
C ARG A 19 -36.58 -1.61 -32.34
N SER A 20 -35.90 -2.50 -31.69
CA SER A 20 -36.49 -3.73 -31.12
C SER A 20 -37.30 -3.40 -29.86
N PRO A 21 -38.37 -4.16 -29.56
CA PRO A 21 -39.24 -3.89 -28.44
C PRO A 21 -38.53 -4.12 -27.08
N ASP A 22 -39.17 -3.71 -26.00
CA ASP A 22 -38.67 -3.88 -24.63
C ASP A 22 -38.42 -5.33 -24.26
N SER A 23 -39.15 -6.27 -24.84
CA SER A 23 -38.90 -7.69 -24.68
C SER A 23 -37.46 -8.11 -25.09
N VAL A 24 -36.84 -7.38 -26.02
CA VAL A 24 -35.46 -7.53 -26.45
C VAL A 24 -34.54 -6.56 -25.68
N ASN A 25 -34.95 -5.32 -25.48
CA ASN A 25 -34.11 -4.24 -25.01
C ASN A 25 -34.12 -4.01 -23.50
N SER A 26 -35.13 -4.48 -22.76
CA SER A 26 -35.18 -4.32 -21.32
C SER A 26 -34.09 -5.12 -20.59
N LEU A 27 -33.65 -4.60 -19.44
CA LEU A 27 -32.78 -5.34 -18.51
C LEU A 27 -33.60 -6.41 -17.81
N LYS A 28 -33.11 -7.65 -17.83
CA LYS A 28 -33.76 -8.81 -17.19
C LYS A 28 -33.26 -8.96 -15.75
N TRP A 29 -33.72 -8.12 -14.84
CA TRP A 29 -33.25 -8.09 -13.44
C TRP A 29 -33.34 -9.45 -12.73
N ALA A 30 -34.38 -10.26 -13.01
CA ALA A 30 -34.53 -11.59 -12.45
C ALA A 30 -33.39 -12.55 -12.82
N THR A 31 -32.61 -12.26 -13.88
CA THR A 31 -31.45 -13.09 -14.22
C THR A 31 -30.30 -12.95 -13.22
N LEU A 32 -30.28 -11.88 -12.43
CA LEU A 32 -29.26 -11.67 -11.40
C LEU A 32 -29.35 -12.70 -10.25
N ASP A 33 -30.47 -13.41 -10.10
CA ASP A 33 -30.62 -14.46 -9.10
C ASP A 33 -29.89 -15.77 -9.49
N LYS A 34 -29.39 -15.85 -10.72
CA LYS A 34 -28.66 -17.03 -11.21
C LYS A 34 -27.17 -16.94 -10.90
N PRO A 35 -26.51 -18.03 -10.45
CA PRO A 35 -25.11 -18.01 -10.05
C PRO A 35 -24.14 -17.43 -11.09
N GLU A 36 -24.29 -17.82 -12.36
CA GLU A 36 -23.41 -17.35 -13.44
C GLU A 36 -23.48 -15.84 -13.67
N TYR A 37 -24.65 -15.22 -13.40
CA TYR A 37 -24.78 -13.74 -13.46
C TYR A 37 -24.24 -13.07 -12.21
N GLN A 38 -24.39 -13.69 -11.05
CA GLN A 38 -23.81 -13.22 -9.79
C GLN A 38 -22.30 -13.21 -9.83
N ASP A 39 -21.67 -14.23 -10.40
CA ASP A 39 -20.21 -14.32 -10.53
C ASP A 39 -19.68 -13.18 -11.41
N VAL A 40 -20.29 -12.94 -12.58
CA VAL A 40 -19.89 -11.85 -13.47
C VAL A 40 -20.13 -10.49 -12.81
N LEU A 41 -21.29 -10.30 -12.16
CA LEU A 41 -21.59 -9.05 -11.46
C LEU A 41 -20.59 -8.81 -10.32
N SER A 42 -20.25 -9.82 -9.56
CA SER A 42 -19.26 -9.73 -8.47
C SER A 42 -17.88 -9.40 -9.00
N TYR A 43 -17.46 -10.00 -10.11
CA TYR A 43 -16.22 -9.67 -10.78
C TYR A 43 -16.15 -8.21 -11.20
N TYR A 44 -17.19 -7.67 -11.87
CA TYR A 44 -17.24 -6.26 -12.26
C TYR A 44 -17.26 -5.31 -11.06
N LYS A 45 -18.01 -5.64 -10.01
CA LYS A 45 -17.98 -4.88 -8.75
C LYS A 45 -16.57 -4.83 -8.15
N GLY A 46 -15.89 -5.97 -8.15
CA GLY A 46 -14.51 -6.08 -7.67
C GLY A 46 -13.53 -5.25 -8.50
N LEU A 47 -13.62 -5.29 -9.84
CA LEU A 47 -12.80 -4.45 -10.73
C LEU A 47 -13.02 -2.96 -10.49
N ILE A 48 -14.28 -2.54 -10.32
CA ILE A 48 -14.62 -1.13 -10.04
C ILE A 48 -14.08 -0.72 -8.66
N ALA A 49 -14.24 -1.58 -7.66
CA ALA A 49 -13.72 -1.32 -6.31
C ALA A 49 -12.19 -1.20 -6.34
N PHE A 50 -11.50 -2.13 -7.02
CA PHE A 50 -10.06 -2.09 -7.20
C PHE A 50 -9.62 -0.80 -7.88
N ARG A 51 -10.23 -0.45 -9.02
CA ARG A 51 -9.91 0.79 -9.72
C ARG A 51 -10.08 2.03 -8.84
N LYS A 52 -11.17 2.11 -8.05
CA LYS A 52 -11.42 3.25 -7.15
C LYS A 52 -10.40 3.36 -6.01
N ALA A 53 -9.88 2.24 -5.54
CA ALA A 53 -8.90 2.18 -4.46
C ALA A 53 -7.47 2.58 -4.91
N HIS A 54 -7.18 2.59 -6.22
CA HIS A 54 -5.86 2.80 -6.77
C HIS A 54 -5.81 4.04 -7.66
N ALA A 55 -5.24 5.15 -7.14
CA ALA A 55 -5.15 6.43 -7.82
C ALA A 55 -4.38 6.36 -9.14
N ALA A 56 -3.37 5.50 -9.23
CA ALA A 56 -2.58 5.28 -10.44
C ALA A 56 -3.38 4.67 -11.62
N LEU A 57 -4.60 4.18 -11.40
CA LEU A 57 -5.52 3.76 -12.45
C LEU A 57 -6.45 4.88 -12.97
N HIS A 58 -6.21 6.12 -12.51
CA HIS A 58 -6.98 7.33 -12.86
C HIS A 58 -6.08 8.47 -13.38
N LEU A 59 -4.87 8.17 -13.82
CA LEU A 59 -3.93 9.17 -14.33
C LEU A 59 -4.57 9.93 -15.51
N SER A 60 -4.55 11.26 -15.46
CA SER A 60 -5.22 12.13 -16.42
C SER A 60 -4.26 12.88 -17.34
N THR A 61 -2.98 12.90 -17.05
CA THR A 61 -1.98 13.57 -17.86
C THR A 61 -1.00 12.58 -18.50
N ARG A 62 -0.44 12.96 -19.65
CA ARG A 62 0.59 12.18 -20.32
C ARG A 62 1.84 12.05 -19.47
N GLU A 63 2.20 13.12 -18.79
CA GLU A 63 3.37 13.22 -17.92
C GLU A 63 3.26 12.23 -16.76
N ASP A 64 2.09 12.12 -16.12
CA ASP A 64 1.84 11.16 -15.05
C ASP A 64 1.90 9.72 -15.55
N VAL A 65 1.32 9.44 -16.70
CA VAL A 65 1.39 8.10 -17.31
C VAL A 65 2.84 7.72 -17.61
N GLN A 66 3.62 8.62 -18.20
CA GLN A 66 5.04 8.36 -18.50
C GLN A 66 5.89 8.16 -17.25
N ARG A 67 5.56 8.85 -16.16
CA ARG A 67 6.26 8.73 -14.88
C ARG A 67 5.90 7.44 -14.13
N CYS A 68 4.63 7.03 -14.14
CA CYS A 68 4.13 5.97 -13.27
C CYS A 68 3.98 4.61 -13.96
N VAL A 69 3.78 4.57 -15.28
CA VAL A 69 3.49 3.31 -15.99
C VAL A 69 4.74 2.82 -16.72
N HIS A 70 5.22 1.65 -16.33
CA HIS A 70 6.44 1.04 -16.87
C HIS A 70 6.12 -0.30 -17.54
N PRO A 71 6.28 -0.42 -18.87
CA PRO A 71 6.19 -1.71 -19.54
C PRO A 71 7.23 -2.68 -19.00
N VAL A 72 6.81 -3.93 -18.82
CA VAL A 72 7.69 -5.01 -18.35
C VAL A 72 7.84 -6.02 -19.47
N TYR A 73 9.09 -6.42 -19.75
CA TYR A 73 9.38 -7.42 -20.77
C TYR A 73 8.80 -8.79 -20.35
N CYS A 74 8.10 -9.43 -21.28
CA CYS A 74 7.65 -10.81 -21.18
C CYS A 74 8.37 -11.63 -22.28
N GLU A 75 8.84 -12.83 -21.93
CA GLU A 75 9.47 -13.73 -22.91
C GLU A 75 8.46 -14.25 -23.94
N ASN A 76 7.20 -14.40 -23.55
CA ASN A 76 6.13 -14.82 -24.44
C ASN A 76 5.55 -13.60 -25.18
N GLU A 77 5.56 -13.61 -26.51
CA GLU A 77 5.09 -12.52 -27.39
C GLU A 77 3.58 -12.25 -27.31
N HIS A 78 2.79 -13.20 -26.79
CA HIS A 78 1.35 -13.05 -26.55
C HIS A 78 1.04 -12.54 -25.13
N CYS A 79 2.08 -12.14 -24.38
CA CYS A 79 1.95 -11.66 -23.01
C CYS A 79 2.37 -10.18 -22.91
N VAL A 80 1.57 -9.38 -22.22
CA VAL A 80 1.88 -7.98 -21.95
C VAL A 80 1.82 -7.74 -20.44
N ALA A 81 2.84 -7.07 -19.90
CA ALA A 81 2.90 -6.73 -18.49
C ALA A 81 3.26 -5.28 -18.26
N PHE A 82 2.72 -4.73 -17.18
CA PHE A 82 3.00 -3.35 -16.73
C PHE A 82 3.25 -3.35 -15.22
N ARG A 83 4.23 -2.56 -14.81
CA ARG A 83 4.36 -2.08 -13.44
C ARG A 83 3.85 -0.65 -13.39
N ILE A 84 3.05 -0.34 -12.39
CA ILE A 84 2.48 0.99 -12.20
C ILE A 84 2.86 1.46 -10.79
N ASP A 85 3.57 2.57 -10.70
CA ASP A 85 3.99 3.15 -9.42
C ASP A 85 2.84 3.91 -8.78
N GLU A 86 2.64 3.70 -7.48
CA GLU A 86 1.72 4.44 -6.61
C GLU A 86 2.50 5.09 -5.45
N PRO A 87 1.94 6.13 -4.79
CA PRO A 87 2.62 6.78 -3.66
C PRO A 87 3.05 5.81 -2.55
N GLU A 88 2.19 4.83 -2.24
CA GLU A 88 2.42 3.87 -1.15
C GLU A 88 2.65 2.44 -1.65
N GLY A 89 2.91 2.24 -2.96
CA GLY A 89 3.03 0.90 -3.48
C GLY A 89 3.30 0.79 -4.96
N GLU A 90 2.94 -0.35 -5.49
CA GLU A 90 3.02 -0.67 -6.92
C GLU A 90 1.90 -1.62 -7.29
N ILE A 91 1.42 -1.49 -8.52
CA ILE A 91 0.55 -2.46 -9.19
C ILE A 91 1.38 -3.19 -10.24
N PHE A 92 1.20 -4.48 -10.36
CA PHE A 92 1.76 -5.29 -11.44
C PHE A 92 0.62 -6.01 -12.16
N ALA A 93 0.40 -5.66 -13.41
CA ALA A 93 -0.68 -6.22 -14.23
C ALA A 93 -0.08 -7.04 -15.39
N VAL A 94 -0.59 -8.25 -15.59
CA VAL A 94 -0.18 -9.14 -16.69
C VAL A 94 -1.42 -9.59 -17.45
N PHE A 95 -1.34 -9.53 -18.76
CA PHE A 95 -2.37 -9.99 -19.71
C PHE A 95 -1.77 -11.08 -20.58
N ASN A 96 -2.30 -12.29 -20.49
CA ASN A 96 -1.90 -13.43 -21.27
C ASN A 96 -2.94 -13.71 -22.36
N ALA A 97 -2.61 -13.48 -23.61
CA ALA A 97 -3.42 -13.81 -24.79
C ALA A 97 -3.08 -15.19 -25.39
N ASP A 98 -2.12 -15.91 -24.81
CA ASP A 98 -1.77 -17.26 -25.25
C ASP A 98 -2.84 -18.29 -24.80
N ALA A 99 -3.02 -19.34 -25.60
CA ALA A 99 -3.83 -20.52 -25.27
C ALA A 99 -3.16 -21.43 -24.20
N GLN A 100 -1.93 -21.13 -23.81
CA GLN A 100 -1.20 -21.85 -22.75
C GLN A 100 -0.95 -20.93 -21.57
N PRO A 101 -0.79 -21.47 -20.36
CA PRO A 101 -0.40 -20.68 -19.20
C PRO A 101 1.03 -20.14 -19.38
N VAL A 102 1.26 -18.90 -18.95
CA VAL A 102 2.56 -18.21 -19.05
C VAL A 102 3.10 -17.91 -17.67
N SER A 103 4.38 -18.25 -17.43
CA SER A 103 5.09 -17.86 -16.21
C SER A 103 5.76 -16.50 -16.43
N VAL A 104 5.50 -15.55 -15.52
CA VAL A 104 6.05 -14.20 -15.58
C VAL A 104 6.88 -13.92 -14.33
N SER A 105 8.09 -13.40 -14.55
CA SER A 105 8.98 -12.97 -13.44
C SER A 105 8.43 -11.71 -12.78
N LEU A 106 8.40 -11.72 -11.46
CA LEU A 106 7.99 -10.57 -10.64
C LEU A 106 9.23 -9.82 -10.16
N PRO A 107 9.13 -8.48 -10.02
CA PRO A 107 10.13 -7.73 -9.27
C PRO A 107 10.27 -8.25 -7.84
N ASP A 108 11.46 -8.09 -7.25
CA ASP A 108 11.77 -8.57 -5.90
C ASP A 108 10.72 -8.14 -4.87
N GLY A 109 10.45 -9.04 -3.93
CA GLY A 109 9.52 -8.85 -2.83
C GLY A 109 8.28 -9.74 -2.90
N HIS A 110 7.32 -9.44 -2.02
CA HIS A 110 6.06 -10.17 -1.92
C HIS A 110 4.93 -9.37 -2.58
N TRP A 111 4.17 -10.02 -3.45
CA TRP A 111 3.08 -9.44 -4.21
C TRP A 111 1.76 -10.09 -3.82
N ASN A 112 0.75 -9.29 -3.54
CA ASN A 112 -0.60 -9.73 -3.22
C ASN A 112 -1.43 -9.84 -4.50
N VAL A 113 -1.99 -10.99 -4.78
CA VAL A 113 -2.91 -11.19 -5.91
C VAL A 113 -4.27 -10.64 -5.55
N ASN A 114 -4.78 -9.71 -6.35
CA ASN A 114 -6.06 -9.04 -6.14
C ASN A 114 -7.10 -9.36 -7.22
N ILE A 115 -6.63 -9.67 -8.44
CA ILE A 115 -7.48 -10.01 -9.57
C ILE A 115 -6.90 -11.24 -10.26
N ARG A 116 -7.71 -12.29 -10.41
CA ARG A 116 -7.31 -13.55 -11.06
C ARG A 116 -8.52 -14.42 -11.36
N ASP A 117 -8.54 -15.08 -12.52
CA ASP A 117 -9.45 -16.15 -12.88
C ASP A 117 -10.94 -15.83 -12.57
N GLY A 118 -11.42 -14.68 -13.06
CA GLY A 118 -12.80 -14.23 -12.88
C GLY A 118 -13.13 -13.70 -11.48
N ARG A 119 -12.14 -13.55 -10.59
CA ARG A 119 -12.29 -12.97 -9.26
C ARG A 119 -11.53 -11.64 -9.19
N ALA A 120 -12.13 -10.63 -8.58
CA ALA A 120 -11.52 -9.30 -8.42
C ALA A 120 -11.93 -8.66 -7.10
N GLY A 121 -11.06 -7.81 -6.55
CA GLY A 121 -11.33 -7.04 -5.34
C GLY A 121 -10.09 -6.34 -4.82
N THR A 122 -10.25 -5.61 -3.72
CA THR A 122 -9.15 -4.94 -3.02
C THR A 122 -8.46 -5.83 -1.99
N GLY A 123 -9.07 -6.97 -1.65
CA GLY A 123 -8.51 -7.96 -0.73
C GLY A 123 -7.43 -8.82 -1.40
N THR A 124 -6.53 -9.36 -0.60
CA THR A 124 -5.48 -10.29 -1.04
C THR A 124 -6.06 -11.71 -1.13
N MET A 125 -5.99 -12.34 -2.31
CA MET A 125 -6.37 -13.74 -2.52
C MET A 125 -5.26 -14.69 -2.09
N GLU A 126 -4.02 -14.37 -2.49
CA GLU A 126 -2.79 -15.07 -2.15
C GLU A 126 -1.60 -14.10 -2.23
N THR A 127 -0.48 -14.50 -1.66
CA THR A 127 0.79 -13.76 -1.77
C THR A 127 1.81 -14.61 -2.52
N VAL A 128 2.44 -14.03 -3.53
CA VAL A 128 3.42 -14.69 -4.39
C VAL A 128 4.73 -13.90 -4.44
N SER A 129 5.82 -14.54 -4.85
CA SER A 129 7.12 -13.92 -5.03
C SER A 129 7.89 -14.57 -6.17
N ARG A 130 8.86 -13.86 -6.75
CA ARG A 130 9.74 -14.31 -7.84
C ARG A 130 9.03 -14.53 -9.17
N THR A 131 8.03 -15.39 -9.23
CA THR A 131 7.29 -15.71 -10.46
C THR A 131 5.81 -15.87 -10.17
N VAL A 132 4.98 -15.63 -11.18
CA VAL A 132 3.54 -15.92 -11.14
C VAL A 132 3.12 -16.62 -12.42
N LEU A 133 2.28 -17.64 -12.29
CA LEU A 133 1.65 -18.32 -13.42
C LEU A 133 0.34 -17.62 -13.77
N VAL A 134 0.20 -17.22 -15.03
CA VAL A 134 -1.00 -16.57 -15.58
C VAL A 134 -1.74 -17.56 -16.47
N SER A 135 -2.99 -17.81 -16.17
CA SER A 135 -3.85 -18.75 -16.91
C SER A 135 -3.97 -18.38 -18.39
N PRO A 136 -4.33 -19.33 -19.27
CA PRO A 136 -4.59 -19.03 -20.69
C PRO A 136 -5.70 -17.99 -20.85
N ILE A 137 -5.57 -17.11 -21.86
CA ILE A 137 -6.60 -16.11 -22.23
C ILE A 137 -7.14 -15.39 -20.98
N SER A 138 -6.23 -14.89 -20.13
CA SER A 138 -6.60 -14.29 -18.84
C SER A 138 -5.69 -13.13 -18.46
N ALA A 139 -6.02 -12.50 -17.35
CA ALA A 139 -5.20 -11.48 -16.71
C ALA A 139 -5.04 -11.73 -15.22
N ILE A 140 -3.92 -11.27 -14.68
CA ILE A 140 -3.68 -11.20 -13.25
C ILE A 140 -3.26 -9.78 -12.86
N VAL A 141 -3.75 -9.30 -11.73
CA VAL A 141 -3.29 -8.02 -11.16
C VAL A 141 -2.88 -8.24 -9.72
N LEU A 142 -1.70 -7.76 -9.42
CA LEU A 142 -1.07 -7.88 -8.11
C LEU A 142 -0.75 -6.49 -7.58
N THR A 143 -0.73 -6.36 -6.26
CA THR A 143 -0.28 -5.15 -5.59
C THR A 143 0.84 -5.46 -4.61
N ARG A 144 1.72 -4.47 -4.42
CA ARG A 144 2.74 -4.48 -3.37
C ARG A 144 2.74 -3.13 -2.69
N ARG A 145 2.71 -3.10 -1.35
CA ARG A 145 2.96 -1.86 -0.61
C ARG A 145 4.46 -1.66 -0.48
N LYS A 146 4.93 -0.46 -0.73
CA LYS A 146 6.27 -0.01 -0.36
C LYS A 146 6.25 0.40 1.11
N ALA A 147 7.30 0.05 1.83
CA ALA A 147 7.48 0.59 3.16
C ALA A 147 7.76 2.09 3.06
N ILE A 148 7.03 2.88 3.83
CA ILE A 148 7.36 4.29 4.02
C ILE A 148 8.56 4.34 4.96
N GLU A 149 9.63 4.97 4.51
CA GLU A 149 10.82 5.18 5.35
C GLU A 149 10.48 6.17 6.46
N VAL A 150 10.69 5.73 7.69
CA VAL A 150 10.50 6.52 8.91
C VAL A 150 11.78 6.47 9.72
N VAL A 151 12.17 7.60 10.29
CA VAL A 151 13.33 7.70 11.17
C VAL A 151 12.88 8.12 12.55
N ALA A 152 13.57 7.63 13.58
CA ALA A 152 13.34 8.08 14.94
C ALA A 152 14.64 8.15 15.74
N GLY A 153 14.64 8.94 16.81
CA GLY A 153 15.78 9.14 17.68
C GLY A 153 15.59 8.53 19.06
N LEU A 154 16.50 7.62 19.44
CA LEU A 154 16.71 7.25 20.82
C LEU A 154 17.63 8.33 21.44
N ILE A 155 17.00 9.42 21.87
CA ILE A 155 17.66 10.64 22.33
C ILE A 155 17.98 10.50 23.81
N TRP A 156 19.27 10.40 24.14
CA TRP A 156 19.75 10.17 25.49
C TRP A 156 20.11 11.46 26.23
N ASP A 157 19.73 11.52 27.50
CA ASP A 157 20.33 12.39 28.54
C ASP A 157 20.71 11.51 29.72
N LYS A 158 22.01 11.21 29.83
CA LYS A 158 22.59 10.28 30.85
C LYS A 158 21.98 8.88 30.71
N ASP A 159 21.18 8.48 31.72
CA ASP A 159 20.52 7.17 31.84
C ASP A 159 19.04 7.20 31.42
N LYS A 160 18.58 8.32 30.83
CA LYS A 160 17.22 8.49 30.35
C LYS A 160 17.16 8.77 28.87
N PHE A 161 16.09 8.36 28.24
CA PHE A 161 15.78 8.73 26.85
C PHE A 161 14.44 9.43 26.73
N LEU A 162 14.31 10.27 25.70
CA LEU A 162 13.12 11.05 25.41
C LEU A 162 12.08 10.21 24.68
N ILE A 163 10.83 10.28 25.15
CA ILE A 163 9.66 9.76 24.46
C ILE A 163 8.60 10.85 24.27
N CYS A 164 7.81 10.73 23.21
CA CYS A 164 6.79 11.68 22.82
C CYS A 164 5.41 11.01 22.83
N GLN A 165 4.37 11.72 23.26
CA GLN A 165 2.99 11.23 23.19
C GLN A 165 2.30 11.84 21.98
N ARG A 166 1.75 11.01 21.10
CA ARG A 166 1.01 11.43 19.91
C ARG A 166 -0.25 12.21 20.27
N PRO A 167 -0.58 13.26 19.47
CA PRO A 167 -1.84 13.99 19.63
C PRO A 167 -3.05 13.07 19.49
N GLU A 168 -4.11 13.34 20.25
CA GLU A 168 -5.34 12.53 20.28
C GLU A 168 -6.00 12.40 18.90
N ASN A 169 -5.97 13.44 18.09
CA ASN A 169 -6.60 13.50 16.76
C ASN A 169 -5.78 12.88 15.62
N LYS A 170 -4.53 12.44 15.87
CA LYS A 170 -3.71 11.74 14.88
C LYS A 170 -3.91 10.22 14.98
N ALA A 171 -3.58 9.50 13.91
CA ALA A 171 -3.57 8.03 13.92
C ALA A 171 -2.70 7.52 15.09
N ARG A 172 -3.18 6.49 15.81
CA ARG A 172 -2.51 5.97 17.01
C ARG A 172 -2.38 7.02 18.12
N GLY A 173 -3.38 7.93 18.22
CA GLY A 173 -3.40 9.02 19.19
C GLY A 173 -3.24 8.52 20.64
N LEU A 174 -2.60 9.35 21.46
CA LEU A 174 -2.27 9.10 22.87
C LEU A 174 -1.29 7.96 23.15
N LEU A 175 -0.81 7.24 22.12
CA LEU A 175 0.30 6.29 22.26
C LEU A 175 1.63 7.04 22.32
N TRP A 176 2.61 6.39 22.95
CA TRP A 176 3.97 6.90 23.04
C TRP A 176 4.83 6.37 21.91
N GLU A 177 5.81 7.16 21.49
CA GLU A 177 6.73 6.84 20.40
C GLU A 177 8.08 7.51 20.62
N PHE A 178 9.09 7.09 19.87
CA PHE A 178 10.33 7.83 19.76
C PHE A 178 10.13 9.04 18.83
N PRO A 179 10.74 10.22 19.16
CA PRO A 179 10.63 11.40 18.30
C PRO A 179 11.24 11.17 16.92
N GLY A 180 10.56 11.63 15.89
CA GLY A 180 10.94 11.46 14.50
C GLY A 180 9.77 11.45 13.55
N GLY A 181 10.04 11.17 12.26
CA GLY A 181 9.00 11.22 11.25
C GLY A 181 9.39 10.58 9.92
N LYS A 182 8.67 10.94 8.86
CA LYS A 182 8.87 10.39 7.52
C LYS A 182 10.10 10.99 6.86
N VAL A 183 10.80 10.17 6.09
CA VAL A 183 11.91 10.62 5.23
C VAL A 183 11.33 11.23 3.96
N GLU A 184 11.74 12.45 3.64
CA GLU A 184 11.34 13.12 2.39
C GLU A 184 12.27 12.77 1.23
N ALA A 185 11.83 13.06 0.01
CA ALA A 185 12.61 12.78 -1.18
C ALA A 185 13.91 13.58 -1.23
N GLY A 186 15.05 12.90 -1.35
CA GLY A 186 16.38 13.52 -1.42
C GLY A 186 17.08 13.69 -0.08
N GLU A 187 16.44 13.36 1.04
CA GLU A 187 17.07 13.36 2.35
C GLU A 187 17.79 12.03 2.66
N THR A 188 18.87 12.11 3.39
CA THR A 188 19.42 10.95 4.11
C THR A 188 18.65 10.74 5.41
N LEU A 189 18.67 9.51 5.94
CA LEU A 189 17.97 9.18 7.20
C LEU A 189 18.38 10.12 8.36
N PRO A 190 19.68 10.42 8.60
CA PRO A 190 20.07 11.38 9.63
C PRO A 190 19.55 12.81 9.38
N GLN A 191 19.50 13.26 8.11
CA GLN A 191 19.00 14.60 7.78
C GLN A 191 17.50 14.72 8.07
N ALA A 192 16.71 13.70 7.68
CA ALA A 192 15.30 13.63 8.02
C ALA A 192 15.07 13.69 9.53
N LEU A 193 15.82 12.90 10.31
CA LEU A 193 15.71 12.92 11.77
C LEU A 193 16.04 14.28 12.39
N GLN A 194 17.08 14.95 11.89
CA GLN A 194 17.44 16.31 12.35
C GLN A 194 16.35 17.33 12.01
N ARG A 195 15.76 17.27 10.82
CA ARG A 195 14.65 18.14 10.40
C ARG A 195 13.42 17.92 11.28
N GLU A 196 12.97 16.68 11.42
CA GLU A 196 11.79 16.33 12.24
C GLU A 196 11.95 16.79 13.70
N CYS A 197 13.10 16.51 14.32
CA CYS A 197 13.33 16.94 15.70
C CYS A 197 13.48 18.46 15.86
N MET A 198 13.93 19.15 14.82
CA MET A 198 13.92 20.63 14.82
C MET A 198 12.49 21.17 14.70
N GLU A 199 11.65 20.61 13.84
CA GLU A 199 10.27 21.01 13.60
C GLU A 199 9.36 20.70 14.79
N GLU A 200 9.45 19.49 15.34
CA GLU A 200 8.56 19.00 16.39
C GLU A 200 8.99 19.36 17.82
N LEU A 201 10.32 19.48 18.06
CA LEU A 201 10.89 19.61 19.39
C LEU A 201 11.79 20.84 19.57
N THR A 202 12.13 21.60 18.53
CA THR A 202 13.06 22.73 18.56
C THR A 202 14.48 22.40 19.01
N VAL A 203 14.94 21.17 18.74
CA VAL A 203 16.29 20.73 19.15
C VAL A 203 17.14 20.34 17.93
N LYS A 204 18.45 20.58 18.03
CA LYS A 204 19.44 19.99 17.13
C LYS A 204 20.01 18.73 17.76
N LEU A 205 20.12 17.67 16.92
CA LEU A 205 20.66 16.39 17.35
C LEU A 205 22.08 16.17 16.81
N ASP A 206 22.92 15.58 17.65
CA ASP A 206 24.06 14.80 17.22
C ASP A 206 23.57 13.37 16.98
N VAL A 207 23.33 13.02 15.69
CA VAL A 207 22.86 11.70 15.27
C VAL A 207 24.06 10.79 15.13
N ARG A 208 24.06 9.68 15.89
CA ARG A 208 25.14 8.72 15.97
C ARG A 208 24.83 7.45 15.21
N ASP A 209 25.31 6.31 15.70
CA ASP A 209 25.13 5.02 15.06
C ASP A 209 23.65 4.59 15.00
N ARG A 210 23.33 3.85 13.95
CA ARG A 210 22.02 3.21 13.85
C ARG A 210 21.88 2.18 14.95
N PHE A 211 20.84 2.32 15.77
CA PHE A 211 20.52 1.36 16.81
C PHE A 211 19.84 0.13 16.20
N MET A 212 18.71 0.34 15.49
CA MET A 212 17.89 -0.74 14.97
C MET A 212 17.09 -0.31 13.75
N GLN A 213 16.62 -1.28 12.97
CA GLN A 213 15.64 -1.08 11.90
C GLN A 213 14.59 -2.18 11.98
N VAL A 214 13.32 -1.79 11.96
CA VAL A 214 12.18 -2.70 11.99
C VAL A 214 11.21 -2.38 10.86
N GLU A 215 10.55 -3.40 10.32
CA GLU A 215 9.43 -3.26 9.41
C GLU A 215 8.13 -3.60 10.14
N HIS A 216 7.15 -2.71 10.05
CA HIS A 216 5.87 -2.91 10.70
C HIS A 216 4.70 -2.59 9.76
N LYS A 217 3.74 -3.53 9.68
CA LYS A 217 2.51 -3.40 8.88
C LYS A 217 1.35 -3.02 9.80
N TYR A 218 0.92 -1.76 9.70
CA TYR A 218 -0.36 -1.33 10.24
C TYR A 218 -1.49 -1.66 9.24
N PRO A 219 -2.76 -1.61 9.65
CA PRO A 219 -3.88 -1.78 8.71
C PRO A 219 -3.89 -0.76 7.57
N ASP A 220 -3.47 0.47 7.86
CA ASP A 220 -3.49 1.64 6.98
C ASP A 220 -2.17 1.88 6.24
N ILE A 221 -1.01 1.48 6.82
CA ILE A 221 0.32 1.86 6.32
C ILE A 221 1.35 0.76 6.60
N PHE A 222 2.33 0.62 5.71
CA PHE A 222 3.52 -0.20 5.92
C PHE A 222 4.73 0.72 6.10
N ILE A 223 5.44 0.60 7.22
CA ILE A 223 6.61 1.44 7.52
C ILE A 223 7.88 0.60 7.68
N ARG A 224 9.00 1.23 7.36
CA ARG A 224 10.34 0.79 7.75
C ARG A 224 10.89 1.87 8.67
N LEU A 225 10.93 1.57 9.97
CA LEU A 225 11.39 2.47 11.02
C LEU A 225 12.85 2.21 11.32
N THR A 226 13.69 3.23 11.13
CA THR A 226 15.12 3.20 11.48
C THR A 226 15.37 4.09 12.68
N LEU A 227 15.87 3.51 13.76
CA LEU A 227 16.18 4.21 14.99
C LEU A 227 17.68 4.48 15.09
N PHE A 228 18.05 5.67 15.54
CA PHE A 228 19.43 6.11 15.76
C PHE A 228 19.66 6.49 17.23
N HIS A 229 20.85 6.18 17.76
CA HIS A 229 21.31 6.81 18.99
C HIS A 229 21.56 8.31 18.73
N CYS A 230 21.03 9.15 19.62
CA CYS A 230 21.15 10.59 19.51
C CYS A 230 21.42 11.23 20.86
N VAL A 231 22.03 12.42 20.82
CA VAL A 231 22.08 13.36 21.95
C VAL A 231 21.68 14.74 21.45
N ILE A 232 21.12 15.57 22.32
CA ILE A 232 20.82 16.96 21.99
C ILE A 232 22.14 17.75 22.00
N SER A 233 22.47 18.37 20.88
CA SER A 233 23.61 19.25 20.74
C SER A 233 23.27 20.72 21.04
N GLU A 234 22.03 21.13 20.75
CA GLU A 234 21.53 22.49 20.94
C GLU A 234 20.02 22.50 21.23
N GLY A 235 19.55 23.41 22.09
CA GLY A 235 18.13 23.58 22.38
C GLY A 235 17.65 22.81 23.62
N VAL A 236 16.36 23.03 23.96
CA VAL A 236 15.65 22.32 25.03
C VAL A 236 14.35 21.81 24.41
N PRO A 237 14.02 20.50 24.54
CA PRO A 237 12.86 19.93 23.89
C PRO A 237 11.55 20.60 24.32
N GLN A 238 10.75 20.98 23.32
CA GLN A 238 9.42 21.56 23.50
C GLN A 238 8.41 20.73 22.70
N ALA A 239 7.26 20.44 23.27
CA ALA A 239 6.20 19.73 22.59
C ALA A 239 5.42 20.68 21.65
N LEU A 240 5.86 20.82 20.41
CA LEU A 240 5.16 21.65 19.42
C LEU A 240 4.00 20.88 18.77
N GLU A 241 4.27 19.65 18.38
CA GLU A 241 3.28 18.77 17.73
C GLU A 241 2.81 17.61 18.60
N HIS A 242 3.44 17.36 19.73
CA HIS A 242 3.13 16.26 20.62
C HIS A 242 2.23 16.69 21.79
N ASN A 243 1.44 15.77 22.31
CA ASN A 243 0.60 15.99 23.49
C ASN A 243 1.44 16.11 24.77
N ALA A 244 2.54 15.36 24.87
CA ALA A 244 3.45 15.38 26.01
C ALA A 244 4.86 14.86 25.64
N LEU A 245 5.86 15.26 26.43
CA LEU A 245 7.22 14.74 26.40
C LEU A 245 7.58 14.16 27.74
N ARG A 246 8.37 13.07 27.77
CA ARG A 246 8.89 12.45 29.02
C ARG A 246 10.31 11.94 28.81
N TRP A 247 11.14 12.19 29.82
CA TRP A 247 12.43 11.54 29.97
C TRP A 247 12.24 10.33 30.87
N ILE A 248 12.50 9.13 30.36
CA ILE A 248 12.30 7.88 31.09
C ILE A 248 13.57 7.02 31.09
N GLN A 249 13.73 6.18 32.11
CA GLN A 249 14.74 5.14 32.12
C GLN A 249 14.22 3.90 31.37
N PRO A 250 15.08 3.03 30.85
CA PRO A 250 14.69 1.76 30.22
C PRO A 250 13.72 0.94 31.06
N SER A 251 13.96 0.83 32.36
CA SER A 251 13.10 0.09 33.32
C SER A 251 11.67 0.64 33.45
N GLU A 252 11.42 1.87 33.04
CA GLU A 252 10.12 2.56 33.12
C GLU A 252 9.25 2.34 31.87
N THR A 253 9.79 1.76 30.79
CA THR A 253 9.06 1.58 29.50
C THR A 253 7.72 0.87 29.66
N LYS A 254 7.61 -0.09 30.58
CA LYS A 254 6.38 -0.82 30.90
C LYS A 254 5.23 0.05 31.46
N ASN A 255 5.51 1.27 31.89
CA ASN A 255 4.53 2.20 32.41
C ASN A 255 3.84 3.01 31.29
N PHE A 256 4.24 2.83 30.03
CA PHE A 256 3.78 3.57 28.88
C PHE A 256 3.26 2.63 27.79
N THR A 257 2.19 3.03 27.11
CA THR A 257 1.66 2.28 25.96
C THR A 257 2.26 2.85 24.69
N PHE A 258 3.21 2.12 24.09
CA PHE A 258 3.90 2.55 22.87
C PHE A 258 3.16 2.19 21.59
N CYS A 259 3.51 2.87 20.50
CA CYS A 259 3.11 2.47 19.16
C CYS A 259 3.60 1.04 18.86
N PRO A 260 2.80 0.21 18.15
CA PRO A 260 3.17 -1.17 17.88
C PRO A 260 4.51 -1.37 17.17
N ALA A 261 4.92 -0.43 16.31
CA ALA A 261 6.23 -0.49 15.63
C ALA A 261 7.41 -0.39 16.61
N ASP A 262 7.23 0.28 17.74
CA ASP A 262 8.28 0.48 18.76
C ASP A 262 8.42 -0.72 19.70
N ALA A 263 7.44 -1.64 19.71
CA ALA A 263 7.40 -2.77 20.64
C ALA A 263 8.59 -3.72 20.51
N ASP A 264 9.12 -3.93 19.30
CA ASP A 264 10.30 -4.74 19.07
C ASP A 264 11.58 -4.00 19.46
N ILE A 265 11.59 -2.69 19.26
CA ILE A 265 12.71 -1.79 19.63
C ILE A 265 12.89 -1.76 21.15
N LEU A 266 11.79 -1.66 21.90
CA LEU A 266 11.83 -1.60 23.36
C LEU A 266 12.44 -2.85 24.01
N LYS A 267 12.38 -4.01 23.38
CA LYS A 267 12.98 -5.26 23.88
C LYS A 267 14.51 -5.24 23.87
N GLU A 268 15.09 -4.34 23.04
CA GLU A 268 16.54 -4.24 22.84
C GLU A 268 17.17 -3.03 23.60
N ILE A 269 16.35 -2.28 24.33
CA ILE A 269 16.78 -1.08 25.09
C ILE A 269 17.18 -1.42 26.55
N ASP A 270 17.31 -2.66 26.94
CA ASP A 270 17.62 -3.09 28.32
C ASP A 270 19.04 -2.69 28.80
#